data_dceb29271c66ded4b1cb07efca039843
#
_entry.id   dceb29271c66ded4b1cb07efca039843
#
_cell.length_a   1.000
_cell.length_b   1.000
_cell.length_c   1.000
_cell.angle_alpha   90.00
_cell.angle_beta   90.00
_cell.angle_gamma   90.00
#
_symmetry.space_group_name_H-M   'P 1'
#
loop_
_entity.id
_entity.type
_entity.pdbx_description
1 polymer ?
#
loop_
_entity_poly.entity_id
_entity_poly.type
_entity_poly.pdbx_seq_one_letter_code
_entity_poly.pdbx_strand_id
1 'polypeptide(L)'
;MKEYFESDDILGLLWKWKKPLIIVVLVATVGSAVFSSPLFIKPRFKSFAKVYPTNLKKYSDESPTDQMIQMLESDAIRESLVTLYELDTLYDIEKDEPHYKNLLYKEYADNVQFKKTKYESVEISVLSTNPEVAYKMVNSIVDLYNFEVKRLQDEKLVEAVNTVKLMMERAKKERDELEEKVNAIRRDYGILDYGSQVKNLSKEYYRLLARSSVDPNKITKVKEELDNLKEKGAEYEHLTNRLWSVRGSFN
;
A
#
# COMPACT_ATOMS: atom_id res chain seq x y z
N MET A 1 -1.24 -46.73 -61.61
CA MET A 1 -1.52 -47.96 -60.83
C MET A 1 -1.51 -47.61 -59.37
N LYS A 2 -2.69 -47.56 -58.72
CA LYS A 2 -2.77 -47.43 -57.28
C LYS A 2 -2.75 -48.86 -56.73
N GLU A 3 -1.63 -49.29 -56.17
CA GLU A 3 -1.60 -50.51 -55.38
C GLU A 3 -2.45 -50.28 -54.12
N TYR A 4 -3.63 -50.90 -54.12
CA TYR A 4 -4.43 -51.01 -52.90
C TYR A 4 -3.76 -52.13 -52.10
N PHE A 5 -3.13 -51.76 -51.00
CA PHE A 5 -2.75 -52.70 -49.97
C PHE A 5 -4.01 -53.34 -49.42
N GLU A 6 -4.32 -54.56 -49.81
CA GLU A 6 -5.44 -55.33 -49.25
C GLU A 6 -5.13 -55.61 -47.77
N SER A 7 -6.11 -55.42 -46.90
CA SER A 7 -5.97 -55.63 -45.46
C SER A 7 -5.49 -57.03 -45.09
N ASP A 8 -5.75 -57.98 -45.95
CA ASP A 8 -5.33 -59.42 -45.78
C ASP A 8 -3.82 -59.64 -45.93
N ASP A 9 -3.16 -58.82 -46.74
CA ASP A 9 -1.69 -58.90 -46.91
C ASP A 9 -0.98 -58.35 -45.63
N ILE A 10 -1.54 -57.35 -45.02
CA ILE A 10 -1.00 -56.77 -43.77
C ILE A 10 -1.15 -57.74 -42.60
N LEU A 11 -2.30 -58.40 -42.49
CA LEU A 11 -2.54 -59.47 -41.50
C LEU A 11 -1.63 -60.68 -41.68
N GLY A 12 -1.42 -61.13 -42.92
CA GLY A 12 -0.49 -62.21 -43.25
C GLY A 12 0.96 -61.84 -42.85
N LEU A 13 1.39 -60.61 -43.12
CA LEU A 13 2.72 -60.12 -42.75
C LEU A 13 2.87 -60.04 -41.21
N LEU A 14 1.86 -59.52 -40.47
CA LEU A 14 1.87 -59.52 -39.02
C LEU A 14 1.94 -60.90 -38.40
N TRP A 15 1.22 -61.91 -38.97
CA TRP A 15 1.28 -63.29 -38.52
C TRP A 15 2.64 -63.93 -38.75
N LYS A 16 3.28 -63.68 -39.91
CA LYS A 16 4.60 -64.14 -40.24
C LYS A 16 5.70 -63.61 -39.32
N TRP A 17 5.59 -62.32 -38.95
CA TRP A 17 6.56 -61.58 -38.10
C TRP A 17 6.14 -61.49 -36.64
N LYS A 18 5.15 -62.26 -36.17
CA LYS A 18 4.61 -62.16 -34.80
C LYS A 18 5.67 -62.34 -33.71
N LYS A 19 6.59 -63.27 -33.89
CA LYS A 19 7.66 -63.55 -32.89
C LYS A 19 8.60 -62.38 -32.70
N PRO A 20 9.24 -61.82 -33.76
CA PRO A 20 10.07 -60.61 -33.57
C PRO A 20 9.28 -59.41 -33.11
N LEU A 21 8.03 -59.21 -33.57
CA LEU A 21 7.17 -58.10 -33.09
C LEU A 21 6.87 -58.21 -31.59
N ILE A 22 6.54 -59.37 -31.07
CA ILE A 22 6.33 -59.63 -29.65
C ILE A 22 7.60 -59.31 -28.85
N ILE A 23 8.79 -59.72 -29.34
CA ILE A 23 10.04 -59.38 -28.66
C ILE A 23 10.29 -57.89 -28.62
N VAL A 24 10.10 -57.18 -29.72
CA VAL A 24 10.25 -55.71 -29.77
C VAL A 24 9.29 -55.02 -28.82
N VAL A 25 8.01 -55.41 -28.81
CA VAL A 25 7.01 -54.83 -27.88
C VAL A 25 7.41 -55.11 -26.42
N LEU A 26 7.87 -56.35 -26.13
CA LEU A 26 8.27 -56.72 -24.77
C LEU A 26 9.49 -55.91 -24.31
N VAL A 27 10.52 -55.78 -25.16
CA VAL A 27 11.70 -54.95 -24.86
C VAL A 27 11.33 -53.50 -24.71
N ALA A 28 10.46 -52.93 -25.57
CA ALA A 28 9.98 -51.57 -25.48
C ALA A 28 9.18 -51.33 -24.18
N THR A 29 8.33 -52.27 -23.78
CA THR A 29 7.54 -52.19 -22.55
C THR A 29 8.43 -52.23 -21.32
N VAL A 30 9.39 -53.16 -21.26
CA VAL A 30 10.34 -53.24 -20.14
C VAL A 30 11.23 -51.99 -20.09
N GLY A 31 11.74 -51.55 -21.25
CA GLY A 31 12.52 -50.34 -21.36
C GLY A 31 11.71 -49.12 -20.88
N SER A 32 10.47 -48.95 -21.33
CA SER A 32 9.57 -47.87 -20.89
C SER A 32 9.32 -47.91 -19.38
N ALA A 33 9.08 -49.11 -18.80
CA ALA A 33 8.86 -49.24 -17.36
C ALA A 33 10.10 -48.87 -16.53
N VAL A 34 11.30 -49.24 -17.01
CA VAL A 34 12.56 -48.89 -16.36
C VAL A 34 12.80 -47.38 -16.44
N PHE A 35 12.69 -46.74 -17.62
CA PHE A 35 12.91 -45.31 -17.79
C PHE A 35 11.83 -44.45 -17.15
N SER A 36 10.60 -44.96 -17.00
CA SER A 36 9.50 -44.28 -16.27
C SER A 36 9.56 -44.48 -14.76
N SER A 37 10.53 -45.23 -14.27
CA SER A 37 10.72 -45.45 -12.82
C SER A 37 11.05 -44.17 -12.08
N PRO A 38 10.64 -44.04 -10.80
CA PRO A 38 11.01 -42.92 -9.91
C PRO A 38 12.52 -42.71 -9.75
N LEU A 39 13.34 -43.67 -10.14
CA LEU A 39 14.80 -43.58 -10.17
C LEU A 39 15.31 -42.61 -11.24
N PHE A 40 14.60 -42.48 -12.39
CA PHE A 40 14.98 -41.58 -13.49
C PHE A 40 14.14 -40.28 -13.51
N ILE A 41 12.86 -40.36 -13.13
CA ILE A 41 11.96 -39.21 -13.11
C ILE A 41 11.55 -38.97 -11.65
N LYS A 42 12.16 -37.96 -10.99
CA LYS A 42 11.78 -37.58 -9.62
C LYS A 42 10.31 -37.15 -9.63
N PRO A 43 9.41 -37.71 -8.81
CA PRO A 43 8.01 -37.29 -8.74
C PRO A 43 7.94 -35.85 -8.21
N ARG A 44 7.05 -35.05 -8.78
CA ARG A 44 6.79 -33.68 -8.31
C ARG A 44 5.41 -33.63 -7.67
N PHE A 45 5.36 -33.03 -6.48
CA PHE A 45 4.13 -32.82 -5.70
C PHE A 45 3.72 -31.37 -5.78
N LYS A 46 2.45 -31.11 -6.10
CA LYS A 46 1.86 -29.78 -6.15
C LYS A 46 1.08 -29.50 -4.86
N SER A 47 1.48 -28.48 -4.13
CA SER A 47 0.67 -27.86 -3.08
C SER A 47 0.09 -26.55 -3.59
N PHE A 48 -1.12 -26.20 -3.14
CA PHE A 48 -1.71 -24.91 -3.52
C PHE A 48 -2.60 -24.34 -2.41
N ALA A 49 -2.70 -23.00 -2.38
CA ALA A 49 -3.66 -22.25 -1.57
C ALA A 49 -4.38 -21.22 -2.43
N LYS A 50 -5.62 -20.89 -2.05
CA LYS A 50 -6.39 -19.79 -2.65
C LYS A 50 -6.61 -18.70 -1.62
N VAL A 51 -6.17 -17.50 -1.95
CA VAL A 51 -6.19 -16.35 -1.04
C VAL A 51 -6.96 -15.19 -1.68
N TYR A 52 -7.76 -14.50 -0.88
CA TYR A 52 -8.49 -13.31 -1.30
C TYR A 52 -7.79 -12.05 -0.79
N PRO A 53 -7.66 -10.99 -1.61
CA PRO A 53 -7.02 -9.73 -1.22
C PRO A 53 -7.93 -8.85 -0.36
N THR A 54 -8.38 -9.35 0.81
CA THR A 54 -9.35 -8.66 1.67
C THR A 54 -8.78 -7.44 2.37
N ASN A 55 -7.47 -7.38 2.60
CA ASN A 55 -6.79 -6.36 3.39
C ASN A 55 -6.03 -5.32 2.56
N LEU A 56 -6.12 -5.36 1.23
CA LEU A 56 -5.46 -4.40 0.35
C LEU A 56 -6.34 -3.17 0.11
N LYS A 57 -5.81 -1.99 0.44
CA LYS A 57 -6.37 -0.73 -0.06
C LYS A 57 -5.92 -0.55 -1.52
N LYS A 58 -6.83 -0.16 -2.37
CA LYS A 58 -6.54 0.14 -3.78
C LYS A 58 -5.58 1.33 -3.87
N TYR A 59 -4.38 1.11 -4.43
CA TYR A 59 -3.35 2.15 -4.60
C TYR A 59 -3.30 2.75 -6.00
N SER A 60 -3.85 2.03 -6.98
CA SER A 60 -3.86 2.40 -8.39
C SER A 60 -5.19 2.01 -9.03
N ASP A 61 -5.31 2.17 -10.34
CA ASP A 61 -6.47 1.70 -11.13
C ASP A 61 -6.50 0.18 -11.29
N GLU A 62 -5.47 -0.53 -10.85
CA GLU A 62 -5.39 -1.99 -10.87
C GLU A 62 -6.35 -2.63 -9.87
N SER A 63 -6.77 -3.88 -10.15
CA SER A 63 -7.60 -4.62 -9.20
C SER A 63 -6.78 -5.01 -7.95
N PRO A 64 -7.41 -5.15 -6.77
CA PRO A 64 -6.73 -5.65 -5.58
C PRO A 64 -6.04 -7.01 -5.80
N THR A 65 -6.60 -7.85 -6.68
CA THR A 65 -6.03 -9.15 -7.05
C THR A 65 -4.73 -9.00 -7.83
N ASP A 66 -4.67 -8.04 -8.77
CA ASP A 66 -3.46 -7.79 -9.56
C ASP A 66 -2.36 -7.18 -8.68
N GLN A 67 -2.72 -6.27 -7.76
CA GLN A 67 -1.80 -5.75 -6.75
C GLN A 67 -1.25 -6.85 -5.82
N MET A 68 -2.11 -7.79 -5.41
CA MET A 68 -1.69 -8.95 -4.62
C MET A 68 -0.67 -9.79 -5.38
N ILE A 69 -0.88 -10.05 -6.67
CA ILE A 69 0.05 -10.84 -7.50
C ILE A 69 1.40 -10.10 -7.59
N GLN A 70 1.42 -8.81 -7.87
CA GLN A 70 2.66 -8.01 -7.91
C GLN A 70 3.45 -8.08 -6.60
N MET A 71 2.74 -8.04 -5.46
CA MET A 71 3.38 -8.17 -4.15
C MET A 71 3.94 -9.58 -3.93
N LEU A 72 3.21 -10.62 -4.33
CA LEU A 72 3.65 -12.02 -4.24
C LEU A 72 4.85 -12.31 -5.14
N GLU A 73 4.94 -11.65 -6.30
CA GLU A 73 6.07 -11.74 -7.24
C GLU A 73 7.25 -10.85 -6.86
N SER A 74 7.15 -10.08 -5.77
CA SER A 74 8.21 -9.17 -5.35
C SER A 74 9.51 -9.90 -4.98
N ASP A 75 10.62 -9.19 -5.18
CA ASP A 75 11.94 -9.67 -4.80
C ASP A 75 12.04 -9.99 -3.31
N ALA A 76 11.35 -9.21 -2.46
CA ALA A 76 11.36 -9.40 -1.02
C ALA A 76 10.83 -10.79 -0.60
N ILE A 77 9.72 -11.22 -1.19
CA ILE A 77 9.15 -12.56 -0.93
C ILE A 77 10.05 -13.64 -1.51
N ARG A 78 10.52 -13.45 -2.75
CA ARG A 78 11.40 -14.43 -3.43
C ARG A 78 12.70 -14.65 -2.67
N GLU A 79 13.43 -13.60 -2.30
CA GLU A 79 14.69 -13.70 -1.57
C GLU A 79 14.50 -14.32 -0.16
N SER A 80 13.37 -14.00 0.49
CA SER A 80 13.01 -14.61 1.77
C SER A 80 12.81 -16.12 1.64
N LEU A 81 12.12 -16.59 0.59
CA LEU A 81 11.91 -18.01 0.34
C LEU A 81 13.22 -18.72 -0.06
N VAL A 82 14.05 -18.07 -0.89
CA VAL A 82 15.38 -18.60 -1.26
C VAL A 82 16.20 -18.87 0.00
N THR A 83 16.20 -17.92 0.94
CA THR A 83 16.95 -18.04 2.19
C THR A 83 16.33 -19.04 3.16
N LEU A 84 15.01 -19.04 3.31
CA LEU A 84 14.30 -19.88 4.27
C LEU A 84 14.35 -21.37 3.94
N TYR A 85 14.32 -21.68 2.65
CA TYR A 85 14.27 -23.06 2.15
C TYR A 85 15.55 -23.54 1.49
N GLU A 86 16.61 -22.70 1.50
CA GLU A 86 17.88 -23.00 0.84
C GLU A 86 17.63 -23.52 -0.59
N LEU A 87 16.89 -22.71 -1.39
CA LEU A 87 16.40 -23.15 -2.70
C LEU A 87 17.51 -23.51 -3.69
N ASP A 88 18.70 -22.97 -3.51
CA ASP A 88 19.89 -23.35 -4.25
C ASP A 88 20.22 -24.84 -4.06
N THR A 89 20.21 -25.30 -2.81
CA THR A 89 20.43 -26.71 -2.47
C THR A 89 19.26 -27.58 -2.91
N LEU A 90 18.02 -27.09 -2.75
CA LEU A 90 16.81 -27.82 -3.14
C LEU A 90 16.73 -28.07 -4.65
N TYR A 91 17.26 -27.13 -5.46
CA TYR A 91 17.25 -27.19 -6.93
C TYR A 91 18.56 -27.74 -7.50
N ASP A 92 19.49 -28.21 -6.67
CA ASP A 92 20.81 -28.73 -7.07
C ASP A 92 21.62 -27.68 -7.89
N ILE A 93 21.60 -26.38 -7.50
CA ILE A 93 22.30 -25.28 -8.16
C ILE A 93 23.52 -24.88 -7.34
N GLU A 94 24.71 -24.97 -7.90
CA GLU A 94 25.96 -24.59 -7.24
C GLU A 94 26.13 -23.06 -7.26
N LYS A 95 26.60 -22.49 -6.12
CA LYS A 95 26.81 -21.03 -5.96
C LYS A 95 27.91 -20.47 -6.87
N ASP A 96 28.82 -21.33 -7.29
CA ASP A 96 29.95 -20.98 -8.15
C ASP A 96 29.61 -21.01 -9.65
N GLU A 97 28.39 -21.38 -10.02
CA GLU A 97 27.97 -21.44 -11.42
C GLU A 97 27.87 -20.04 -12.06
N PRO A 98 28.35 -19.88 -13.31
CA PRO A 98 28.09 -18.68 -14.09
C PRO A 98 26.57 -18.45 -14.17
N HIS A 99 26.11 -17.25 -13.81
CA HIS A 99 24.69 -16.88 -13.81
C HIS A 99 23.82 -17.58 -12.74
N TYR A 100 24.41 -18.01 -11.63
CA TYR A 100 23.75 -18.63 -10.48
C TYR A 100 22.36 -18.03 -10.16
N LYS A 101 22.27 -16.68 -10.00
CA LYS A 101 20.99 -16.03 -9.69
C LYS A 101 19.94 -16.21 -10.79
N ASN A 102 20.33 -16.17 -12.04
CA ASN A 102 19.40 -16.35 -13.16
C ASN A 102 18.85 -17.77 -13.21
N LEU A 103 19.71 -18.76 -12.96
CA LEU A 103 19.31 -20.16 -12.90
C LEU A 103 18.35 -20.40 -11.73
N LEU A 104 18.69 -19.89 -10.55
CA LEU A 104 17.89 -19.99 -9.33
C LEU A 104 16.50 -19.35 -9.51
N TYR A 105 16.43 -18.15 -10.09
CA TYR A 105 15.16 -17.45 -10.28
C TYR A 105 14.32 -18.08 -11.39
N LYS A 106 14.93 -18.69 -12.39
CA LYS A 106 14.23 -19.45 -13.41
C LYS A 106 13.58 -20.70 -12.80
N GLU A 107 14.35 -21.51 -12.04
CA GLU A 107 13.81 -22.68 -11.34
C GLU A 107 12.73 -22.28 -10.34
N TYR A 108 12.91 -21.16 -9.63
CA TYR A 108 11.87 -20.63 -8.77
C TYR A 108 10.59 -20.31 -9.54
N ALA A 109 10.67 -19.61 -10.67
CA ALA A 109 9.51 -19.23 -11.48
C ALA A 109 8.80 -20.46 -12.11
N ASP A 110 9.54 -21.50 -12.41
CA ASP A 110 8.98 -22.75 -12.93
C ASP A 110 8.24 -23.56 -11.83
N ASN A 111 8.69 -23.45 -10.58
CA ASN A 111 8.17 -24.21 -9.45
C ASN A 111 7.15 -23.43 -8.59
N VAL A 112 7.20 -22.09 -8.56
CA VAL A 112 6.30 -21.22 -7.77
C VAL A 112 5.48 -20.37 -8.73
N GLN A 113 4.16 -20.50 -8.69
CA GLN A 113 3.29 -19.78 -9.61
C GLN A 113 2.14 -19.11 -8.87
N PHE A 114 1.80 -17.89 -9.30
CA PHE A 114 0.69 -17.10 -8.83
C PHE A 114 -0.30 -16.87 -9.97
N LYS A 115 -1.55 -17.27 -9.79
CA LYS A 115 -2.56 -17.17 -10.86
C LYS A 115 -3.85 -16.53 -10.35
N LYS A 116 -4.31 -15.52 -11.06
CA LYS A 116 -5.64 -14.95 -10.84
C LYS A 116 -6.72 -15.96 -11.20
N THR A 117 -7.68 -16.14 -10.32
CA THR A 117 -8.85 -16.98 -10.59
C THR A 117 -10.00 -16.15 -11.15
N LYS A 118 -10.99 -16.80 -11.74
CA LYS A 118 -12.21 -16.14 -12.23
C LYS A 118 -13.06 -15.47 -11.12
N TYR A 119 -12.76 -15.76 -9.87
CA TYR A 119 -13.46 -15.21 -8.69
C TYR A 119 -12.65 -14.11 -7.96
N GLU A 120 -11.72 -13.47 -8.65
CA GLU A 120 -10.88 -12.40 -8.07
C GLU A 120 -10.08 -12.84 -6.83
N SER A 121 -9.70 -14.11 -6.76
CA SER A 121 -8.75 -14.65 -5.79
C SER A 121 -7.45 -15.02 -6.47
N VAL A 122 -6.37 -15.19 -5.71
CA VAL A 122 -5.08 -15.66 -6.20
C VAL A 122 -4.87 -17.11 -5.79
N GLU A 123 -4.59 -17.98 -6.75
CA GLU A 123 -4.08 -19.32 -6.51
C GLU A 123 -2.55 -19.26 -6.45
N ILE A 124 -2.02 -19.57 -5.29
CA ILE A 124 -0.59 -19.74 -5.03
C ILE A 124 -0.30 -21.23 -5.18
N SER A 125 0.62 -21.63 -6.04
CA SER A 125 0.97 -23.03 -6.21
C SER A 125 2.48 -23.25 -6.20
N VAL A 126 2.91 -24.31 -5.52
CA VAL A 126 4.31 -24.71 -5.38
C VAL A 126 4.47 -26.16 -5.80
N LEU A 127 5.44 -26.40 -6.65
CA LEU A 127 5.90 -27.74 -7.07
C LEU A 127 7.21 -28.06 -6.36
N SER A 128 7.30 -29.23 -5.73
CA SER A 128 8.54 -29.73 -5.13
C SER A 128 8.62 -31.26 -5.23
N THR A 129 9.84 -31.79 -5.16
CA THR A 129 10.08 -33.23 -5.04
C THR A 129 9.70 -33.77 -3.67
N ASN A 130 9.60 -32.88 -2.66
CA ASN A 130 9.16 -33.21 -1.31
C ASN A 130 7.79 -32.56 -1.02
N PRO A 131 6.73 -33.34 -0.74
CA PRO A 131 5.39 -32.83 -0.50
C PRO A 131 5.29 -31.94 0.73
N GLU A 132 6.09 -32.22 1.76
CA GLU A 132 6.11 -31.41 2.99
C GLU A 132 6.72 -30.03 2.74
N VAL A 133 7.78 -29.96 1.94
CA VAL A 133 8.40 -28.69 1.52
C VAL A 133 7.40 -27.87 0.70
N ALA A 134 6.72 -28.49 -0.29
CA ALA A 134 5.70 -27.80 -1.08
C ALA A 134 4.59 -27.21 -0.21
N TYR A 135 4.12 -27.98 0.78
CA TYR A 135 3.10 -27.50 1.72
C TYR A 135 3.59 -26.35 2.59
N LYS A 136 4.76 -26.48 3.19
CA LYS A 136 5.36 -25.43 4.04
C LYS A 136 5.62 -24.14 3.25
N MET A 137 6.15 -24.26 2.02
CA MET A 137 6.40 -23.09 1.18
C MET A 137 5.14 -22.31 0.85
N VAL A 138 4.03 -22.98 0.51
CA VAL A 138 2.75 -22.30 0.26
C VAL A 138 2.30 -21.48 1.49
N ASN A 139 2.39 -22.05 2.69
CA ASN A 139 2.03 -21.34 3.91
C ASN A 139 2.98 -20.18 4.19
N SER A 140 4.30 -20.38 4.04
CA SER A 140 5.28 -19.31 4.20
C SER A 140 5.08 -18.16 3.22
N ILE A 141 4.67 -18.43 1.98
CA ILE A 141 4.33 -17.39 1.01
C ILE A 141 3.16 -16.53 1.51
N VAL A 142 2.11 -17.17 2.06
CA VAL A 142 0.96 -16.46 2.63
C VAL A 142 1.37 -15.61 3.84
N ASP A 143 2.21 -16.15 4.72
CA ASP A 143 2.70 -15.45 5.90
C ASP A 143 3.60 -14.25 5.52
N LEU A 144 4.53 -14.44 4.59
CA LEU A 144 5.39 -13.38 4.06
C LEU A 144 4.57 -12.28 3.37
N TYR A 145 3.56 -12.66 2.59
CA TYR A 145 2.65 -11.70 1.99
C TYR A 145 1.92 -10.86 3.05
N ASN A 146 1.35 -11.50 4.07
CA ASN A 146 0.69 -10.79 5.16
C ASN A 146 1.64 -9.85 5.92
N PHE A 147 2.89 -10.28 6.13
CA PHE A 147 3.94 -9.47 6.75
C PHE A 147 4.25 -8.23 5.89
N GLU A 148 4.45 -8.39 4.58
CA GLU A 148 4.74 -7.27 3.67
C GLU A 148 3.58 -6.28 3.56
N VAL A 149 2.33 -6.76 3.49
CA VAL A 149 1.14 -5.90 3.51
C VAL A 149 1.11 -5.07 4.78
N LYS A 150 1.33 -5.71 5.94
CA LYS A 150 1.35 -5.01 7.24
C LYS A 150 2.47 -3.97 7.29
N ARG A 151 3.68 -4.32 6.87
CA ARG A 151 4.84 -3.40 6.83
C ARG A 151 4.53 -2.14 6.03
N LEU A 152 3.97 -2.30 4.81
CA LEU A 152 3.59 -1.19 3.96
C LEU A 152 2.48 -0.31 4.57
N GLN A 153 1.52 -0.93 5.26
CA GLN A 153 0.47 -0.19 5.97
C GLN A 153 1.03 0.61 7.14
N ASP A 154 1.92 0.01 7.93
CA ASP A 154 2.56 0.66 9.08
C ASP A 154 3.44 1.84 8.64
N GLU A 155 4.22 1.71 7.56
CA GLU A 155 5.02 2.80 6.97
C GLU A 155 4.13 4.00 6.58
N LYS A 156 3.01 3.77 5.92
CA LYS A 156 2.06 4.83 5.53
C LYS A 156 1.36 5.47 6.73
N LEU A 157 1.04 4.67 7.76
CA LEU A 157 0.47 5.20 8.99
C LEU A 157 1.47 6.14 9.70
N VAL A 158 2.73 5.76 9.78
CA VAL A 158 3.79 6.60 10.37
C VAL A 158 3.94 7.91 9.59
N GLU A 159 3.95 7.86 8.25
CA GLU A 159 4.01 9.06 7.41
C GLU A 159 2.79 9.98 7.64
N ALA A 160 1.59 9.42 7.67
CA ALA A 160 0.36 10.18 7.94
C ALA A 160 0.38 10.83 9.32
N VAL A 161 0.80 10.08 10.36
CA VAL A 161 0.93 10.60 11.73
C VAL A 161 1.94 11.75 11.79
N ASN A 162 3.10 11.61 11.14
CA ASN A 162 4.11 12.67 11.10
C ASN A 162 3.60 13.92 10.38
N THR A 163 2.86 13.74 9.29
CA THR A 163 2.25 14.86 8.56
C THR A 163 1.24 15.60 9.44
N VAL A 164 0.36 14.87 10.15
CA VAL A 164 -0.62 15.48 11.08
C VAL A 164 0.08 16.21 12.23
N LYS A 165 1.13 15.61 12.82
CA LYS A 165 1.92 16.28 13.88
C LYS A 165 2.51 17.60 13.40
N LEU A 166 3.11 17.63 12.21
CA LEU A 166 3.65 18.85 11.61
C LEU A 166 2.58 19.94 11.39
N MET A 167 1.40 19.53 10.92
CA MET A 167 0.27 20.46 10.76
C MET A 167 -0.19 21.01 12.11
N MET A 168 -0.30 20.18 13.13
CA MET A 168 -0.66 20.61 14.50
C MET A 168 0.36 21.58 15.09
N GLU A 169 1.66 21.31 14.94
CA GLU A 169 2.71 22.21 15.41
C GLU A 169 2.66 23.57 14.72
N ARG A 170 2.46 23.60 13.40
CA ARG A 170 2.30 24.86 12.63
C ARG A 170 1.08 25.65 13.10
N ALA A 171 -0.06 24.99 13.24
CA ALA A 171 -1.28 25.65 13.69
C ALA A 171 -1.18 26.13 15.14
N LYS A 172 -0.49 25.40 16.03
CA LYS A 172 -0.19 25.83 17.38
C LYS A 172 0.69 27.08 17.39
N LYS A 173 1.74 27.11 16.58
CA LYS A 173 2.61 28.27 16.46
C LYS A 173 1.85 29.52 15.94
N GLU A 174 1.05 29.34 14.88
CA GLU A 174 0.20 30.43 14.35
C GLU A 174 -0.78 30.95 15.40
N ARG A 175 -1.41 30.06 16.17
CA ARG A 175 -2.28 30.45 17.29
C ARG A 175 -1.54 31.30 18.32
N ASP A 176 -0.37 30.83 18.76
CA ASP A 176 0.42 31.52 19.79
C ASP A 176 0.88 32.92 19.31
N GLU A 177 1.30 33.05 18.06
CA GLU A 177 1.65 34.31 17.42
C GLU A 177 0.44 35.27 17.33
N LEU A 178 -0.73 34.75 16.98
CA LEU A 178 -1.97 35.55 16.92
C LEU A 178 -2.42 35.98 18.32
N GLU A 179 -2.33 35.10 19.33
CA GLU A 179 -2.63 35.43 20.73
C GLU A 179 -1.72 36.54 21.26
N GLU A 180 -0.43 36.48 20.94
CA GLU A 180 0.52 37.52 21.33
C GLU A 180 0.15 38.90 20.71
N LYS A 181 -0.14 38.93 19.39
CA LYS A 181 -0.58 40.14 18.68
C LYS A 181 -1.89 40.72 19.26
N VAL A 182 -2.89 39.88 19.49
CA VAL A 182 -4.17 40.31 20.10
C VAL A 182 -3.92 40.86 21.50
N ASN A 183 -3.09 40.21 22.30
CA ASN A 183 -2.77 40.66 23.65
C ASN A 183 -1.93 41.94 23.66
N ALA A 184 -1.06 42.17 22.67
CA ALA A 184 -0.33 43.42 22.52
C ALA A 184 -1.29 44.58 22.24
N ILE A 185 -2.19 44.43 21.27
CA ILE A 185 -3.21 45.48 20.97
C ILE A 185 -4.10 45.75 22.20
N ARG A 186 -4.50 44.71 22.93
CA ARG A 186 -5.27 44.88 24.18
C ARG A 186 -4.53 45.72 25.21
N ARG A 187 -3.25 45.49 25.44
CA ARG A 187 -2.44 46.24 26.40
C ARG A 187 -2.20 47.66 25.95
N ASP A 188 -1.82 47.84 24.69
CA ASP A 188 -1.40 49.16 24.17
C ASP A 188 -2.57 50.13 24.02
N TYR A 189 -3.77 49.62 23.69
CA TYR A 189 -4.96 50.46 23.45
C TYR A 189 -6.09 50.25 24.48
N GLY A 190 -5.87 49.47 25.52
CA GLY A 190 -6.84 49.22 26.57
C GLY A 190 -8.15 48.58 26.10
N ILE A 191 -8.06 47.73 25.05
CA ILE A 191 -9.24 47.08 24.48
C ILE A 191 -9.63 45.86 25.32
N LEU A 192 -10.73 46.00 26.07
CA LEU A 192 -11.33 44.90 26.84
C LEU A 192 -12.48 44.24 26.09
N ASP A 193 -13.41 45.07 25.62
CA ASP A 193 -14.54 44.69 24.77
C ASP A 193 -14.75 45.80 23.74
N TYR A 194 -14.25 45.57 22.54
CA TYR A 194 -14.25 46.54 21.46
C TYR A 194 -15.66 47.06 21.14
N GLY A 195 -16.63 46.16 20.97
CA GLY A 195 -18.01 46.49 20.62
C GLY A 195 -18.66 47.40 21.67
N SER A 196 -18.53 47.06 22.95
CA SER A 196 -19.07 47.86 24.07
C SER A 196 -18.35 49.19 24.23
N GLN A 197 -17.03 49.24 24.07
CA GLN A 197 -16.24 50.46 24.17
C GLN A 197 -16.60 51.45 23.05
N VAL A 198 -16.66 51.01 21.79
CA VAL A 198 -17.08 51.85 20.66
C VAL A 198 -18.50 52.38 20.85
N LYS A 199 -19.43 51.52 21.27
CA LYS A 199 -20.83 51.92 21.54
C LYS A 199 -20.93 53.01 22.62
N ASN A 200 -20.20 52.84 23.71
CA ASN A 200 -20.22 53.76 24.82
C ASN A 200 -19.60 55.15 24.46
N LEU A 201 -18.41 55.12 23.81
CA LEU A 201 -17.77 56.37 23.34
C LEU A 201 -18.59 57.09 22.26
N SER A 202 -19.19 56.36 21.32
CA SER A 202 -20.10 56.95 20.34
C SER A 202 -21.29 57.60 21.00
N LYS A 203 -21.90 56.93 21.98
CA LYS A 203 -23.03 57.48 22.73
C LYS A 203 -22.64 58.79 23.52
N GLU A 204 -21.47 58.78 24.12
CA GLU A 204 -20.96 59.96 24.83
C GLU A 204 -20.64 61.10 23.86
N TYR A 205 -19.99 60.80 22.71
CA TYR A 205 -19.72 61.76 21.65
C TYR A 205 -21.00 62.46 21.17
N TYR A 206 -22.04 61.70 20.81
CA TYR A 206 -23.34 62.30 20.38
C TYR A 206 -24.06 63.01 21.49
N ARG A 207 -23.93 62.57 22.75
CA ARG A 207 -24.51 63.31 23.92
C ARG A 207 -23.84 64.66 24.15
N LEU A 208 -22.51 64.76 23.96
CA LEU A 208 -21.77 65.99 24.05
C LEU A 208 -22.13 67.00 22.95
N LEU A 209 -22.29 66.52 21.71
CA LEU A 209 -22.74 67.31 20.57
C LEU A 209 -24.14 67.90 20.76
N ALA A 210 -25.04 67.20 21.44
CA ALA A 210 -26.41 67.63 21.69
C ALA A 210 -26.55 68.72 22.80
N ARG A 211 -25.46 68.99 23.52
CA ARG A 211 -25.47 69.99 24.62
C ARG A 211 -24.91 71.34 24.14
N SER A 212 -25.70 72.46 24.29
CA SER A 212 -25.36 73.82 23.82
C SER A 212 -24.21 74.50 24.60
N SER A 213 -23.74 73.94 25.72
CA SER A 213 -22.75 74.59 26.61
C SER A 213 -21.60 73.61 27.00
N VAL A 214 -21.03 72.93 26.04
CA VAL A 214 -19.89 72.02 26.29
C VAL A 214 -18.62 72.63 25.71
N ASP A 215 -17.50 72.47 26.44
CA ASP A 215 -16.16 72.84 25.96
C ASP A 215 -15.82 72.11 24.67
N PRO A 216 -15.51 72.82 23.55
CA PRO A 216 -15.14 72.22 22.28
C PRO A 216 -13.97 71.22 22.39
N ASN A 217 -13.02 71.51 23.28
CA ASN A 217 -11.85 70.62 23.50
C ASN A 217 -12.26 69.23 24.01
N LYS A 218 -13.32 69.15 24.81
CA LYS A 218 -13.83 67.87 25.33
C LYS A 218 -14.48 67.04 24.23
N ILE A 219 -15.17 67.67 23.30
CA ILE A 219 -15.78 67.03 22.14
C ILE A 219 -14.67 66.46 21.23
N THR A 220 -13.64 67.29 20.95
CA THR A 220 -12.49 66.85 20.11
C THR A 220 -11.76 65.66 20.72
N LYS A 221 -11.51 65.71 22.05
CA LYS A 221 -10.83 64.62 22.75
C LYS A 221 -11.59 63.30 22.69
N VAL A 222 -12.91 63.32 22.94
CA VAL A 222 -13.73 62.08 22.84
C VAL A 222 -13.81 61.56 21.40
N LYS A 223 -13.81 62.48 20.42
CA LYS A 223 -13.77 62.12 19.01
C LYS A 223 -12.46 61.45 18.66
N GLU A 224 -11.33 62.01 19.05
CA GLU A 224 -10.00 61.43 18.83
C GLU A 224 -9.87 60.05 19.48
N GLU A 225 -10.35 59.86 20.71
CA GLU A 225 -10.37 58.58 21.39
C GLU A 225 -11.24 57.55 20.62
N LEU A 226 -12.39 57.95 20.10
CA LEU A 226 -13.29 57.12 19.33
C LEU A 226 -12.68 56.71 17.97
N ASP A 227 -12.03 57.66 17.27
CA ASP A 227 -11.43 57.42 15.97
C ASP A 227 -10.20 56.50 16.10
N ASN A 228 -9.36 56.69 17.11
CA ASN A 228 -8.24 55.83 17.45
C ASN A 228 -8.72 54.41 17.81
N LEU A 229 -9.77 54.29 18.62
CA LEU A 229 -10.33 53.02 19.01
C LEU A 229 -10.90 52.27 17.78
N LYS A 230 -11.57 52.97 16.85
CA LYS A 230 -12.11 52.38 15.62
C LYS A 230 -11.02 51.90 14.69
N GLU A 231 -9.93 52.66 14.52
CA GLU A 231 -8.81 52.26 13.66
C GLU A 231 -8.15 50.99 14.17
N LYS A 232 -7.81 50.92 15.44
CA LYS A 232 -7.14 49.75 16.04
C LYS A 232 -8.10 48.62 16.33
N GLY A 233 -9.36 48.88 16.52
CA GLY A 233 -10.40 47.90 16.73
C GLY A 233 -10.68 47.06 15.49
N ALA A 234 -10.56 47.61 14.30
CA ALA A 234 -10.68 46.83 13.05
C ALA A 234 -9.55 45.78 12.94
N GLU A 235 -8.32 46.15 13.28
CA GLU A 235 -7.19 45.23 13.37
C GLU A 235 -7.40 44.14 14.44
N TYR A 236 -7.87 44.56 15.61
CA TYR A 236 -8.20 43.66 16.72
C TYR A 236 -9.28 42.61 16.32
N GLU A 237 -10.38 43.07 15.71
CA GLU A 237 -11.44 42.16 15.26
C GLU A 237 -10.94 41.18 14.20
N HIS A 238 -10.16 41.64 13.23
CA HIS A 238 -9.58 40.78 12.20
C HIS A 238 -8.70 39.70 12.82
N LEU A 239 -7.77 40.06 13.72
CA LEU A 239 -6.88 39.11 14.38
C LEU A 239 -7.65 38.15 15.31
N THR A 240 -8.66 38.63 16.00
CA THR A 240 -9.51 37.83 16.89
C THR A 240 -10.31 36.79 16.08
N ASN A 241 -10.91 37.19 14.96
CA ASN A 241 -11.65 36.28 14.08
C ASN A 241 -10.72 35.21 13.50
N ARG A 242 -9.50 35.58 13.10
CA ARG A 242 -8.51 34.62 12.62
C ARG A 242 -8.07 33.66 13.73
N LEU A 243 -7.88 34.14 14.94
CA LEU A 243 -7.56 33.29 16.10
C LEU A 243 -8.67 32.29 16.40
N TRP A 244 -9.95 32.70 16.33
CA TRP A 244 -11.08 31.79 16.48
C TRP A 244 -11.16 30.74 15.38
N SER A 245 -10.85 31.13 14.14
CA SER A 245 -10.77 30.17 13.01
C SER A 245 -9.69 29.09 13.24
N VAL A 246 -8.49 29.52 13.67
CA VAL A 246 -7.41 28.56 13.98
C VAL A 246 -7.77 27.66 15.15
N ARG A 247 -8.38 28.19 16.22
CA ARG A 247 -8.86 27.37 17.36
C ARG A 247 -9.94 26.37 16.94
N GLY A 248 -10.86 26.78 16.07
CA GLY A 248 -11.94 25.92 15.59
C GLY A 248 -11.46 24.75 14.72
N SER A 249 -10.27 24.82 14.13
CA SER A 249 -9.67 23.72 13.36
C SER A 249 -9.09 22.59 14.23
N PHE A 250 -9.07 22.76 15.56
CA PHE A 250 -8.61 21.74 16.52
C PHE A 250 -9.76 20.95 17.21
N ASN A 251 -11.01 21.35 16.99
CA ASN A 251 -12.21 20.65 17.48
C ASN A 251 -12.86 19.83 16.36
#